data_66323f7c729a25324a5e071dfbc72459
#
_entry.id   66323f7c729a25324a5e071dfbc72459
#
_cell.length_a   1.000
_cell.length_b   1.000
_cell.length_c   1.000
_cell.angle_alpha   90.00
_cell.angle_beta   90.00
_cell.angle_gamma   90.00
#
_symmetry.space_group_name_H-M   'P 1'
#
loop_
_entity.id
_entity.type
_entity.pdbx_description
1 polymer ?
#
loop_
_entity_poly.entity_id
_entity_poly.type
_entity_poly.pdbx_seq_one_letter_code
_entity_poly.pdbx_strand_id
1 'polypeptide(L)'
;PIDDGHIHIRPFSREGFQQDLHRCEGVICSAGFELPSEAIQLGKKLLVQPVAGQMEQASNALALTQLGYGASTHSLNETAIGRWLPQPKPNPVIYPDVASALVDWLLETGGENFAEFQQALWRDMPAPIANSMRNSAAR
;
A
#
# COMPACT_ATOMS: atom_id res chain seq x y z
N PRO A 1 -5.35 27.11 9.10
CA PRO A 1 -4.46 26.01 9.44
C PRO A 1 -4.07 26.13 10.90
N ILE A 2 -4.11 25.03 11.64
CA ILE A 2 -3.56 24.97 12.99
C ILE A 2 -2.15 24.43 12.83
N ASP A 3 -1.18 25.18 13.28
CA ASP A 3 0.23 24.84 13.24
C ASP A 3 0.82 25.07 14.63
N ASP A 4 1.21 24.00 15.31
CA ASP A 4 1.86 24.09 16.63
C ASP A 4 3.36 23.69 16.58
N GLY A 5 3.95 23.71 15.38
CA GLY A 5 5.35 23.34 15.12
C GLY A 5 5.58 21.85 14.91
N HIS A 6 4.66 20.99 15.32
CA HIS A 6 4.73 19.54 15.14
C HIS A 6 3.48 18.96 14.46
N ILE A 7 2.35 19.64 14.58
CA ILE A 7 1.07 19.22 14.01
C ILE A 7 0.58 20.29 13.02
N HIS A 8 0.48 19.91 11.76
CA HIS A 8 0.02 20.78 10.68
C HIS A 8 -1.35 20.31 10.19
N ILE A 9 -2.41 21.02 10.55
CA ILE A 9 -3.76 20.76 10.05
C ILE A 9 -4.00 21.63 8.83
N ARG A 10 -4.22 21.01 7.69
CA ARG A 10 -4.44 21.67 6.40
C ARG A 10 -5.88 21.50 5.92
N PRO A 11 -6.44 22.47 5.19
CA PRO A 11 -7.70 22.27 4.50
C PRO A 11 -7.55 21.19 3.43
N PHE A 12 -8.66 20.56 3.07
CA PHE A 12 -8.66 19.57 2.00
C PHE A 12 -8.18 20.19 0.68
N SER A 13 -7.18 19.57 0.08
CA SER A 13 -6.61 19.94 -1.20
C SER A 13 -6.01 18.69 -1.84
N ARG A 14 -6.46 18.35 -3.04
CA ARG A 14 -5.92 17.19 -3.78
C ARG A 14 -4.42 17.35 -4.04
N GLU A 15 -4.02 18.51 -4.54
CA GLU A 15 -2.61 18.78 -4.84
C GLU A 15 -1.75 18.79 -3.58
N GLY A 16 -2.22 19.47 -2.51
CA GLY A 16 -1.52 19.51 -1.24
C GLY A 16 -1.38 18.12 -0.61
N PHE A 17 -2.43 17.28 -0.68
CA PHE A 17 -2.38 15.90 -0.22
C PHE A 17 -1.35 15.05 -0.97
N GLN A 18 -1.32 15.13 -2.30
CA GLN A 18 -0.34 14.43 -3.11
C GLN A 18 1.10 14.85 -2.78
N GLN A 19 1.35 16.16 -2.61
CA GLN A 19 2.65 16.66 -2.21
C GLN A 19 3.07 16.13 -0.83
N ASP A 20 2.15 16.12 0.14
CA ASP A 20 2.42 15.60 1.48
C ASP A 20 2.67 14.09 1.45
N LEU A 21 1.90 13.33 0.68
CA LEU A 21 2.10 11.89 0.49
C LEU A 21 3.47 11.57 -0.10
N HIS A 22 3.94 12.35 -1.07
CA HIS A 22 5.29 12.17 -1.64
C HIS A 22 6.40 12.48 -0.65
N ARG A 23 6.21 13.46 0.24
CA ARG A 23 7.23 13.92 1.19
C ARG A 23 7.27 13.14 2.50
N CYS A 24 6.15 12.59 2.95
CA CYS A 24 6.08 11.90 4.22
C CYS A 24 6.91 10.61 4.23
N GLU A 25 7.31 10.16 5.41
CA GLU A 25 7.98 8.86 5.60
C GLU A 25 6.99 7.73 5.80
N GLY A 26 5.79 8.03 6.27
CA GLY A 26 4.77 7.05 6.55
C GLY A 26 3.37 7.64 6.59
N VAL A 27 2.38 6.77 6.48
CA VAL A 27 0.95 7.09 6.40
C VAL A 27 0.20 6.31 7.47
N ILE A 28 -0.68 6.99 8.18
CA ILE A 28 -1.67 6.38 9.07
C ILE A 28 -3.04 6.68 8.48
N CYS A 29 -3.81 5.65 8.15
CA CYS A 29 -5.11 5.82 7.50
C CYS A 29 -6.08 4.68 7.82
N SER A 30 -7.29 4.77 7.29
CA SER A 30 -8.20 3.61 7.24
C SER A 30 -7.68 2.55 6.26
N ALA A 31 -8.17 1.32 6.40
CA ALA A 31 -7.77 0.21 5.54
C ALA A 31 -8.59 0.15 4.23
N GLY A 32 -8.85 1.31 3.61
CA GLY A 32 -9.38 1.39 2.26
C GLY A 32 -8.39 0.84 1.23
N PHE A 33 -8.74 0.87 -0.04
CA PHE A 33 -7.88 0.32 -1.10
C PHE A 33 -6.91 1.36 -1.67
N GLU A 34 -7.37 2.57 -2.00
CA GLU A 34 -6.61 3.56 -2.78
C GLU A 34 -5.36 4.06 -2.07
N LEU A 35 -5.51 4.73 -0.93
CA LEU A 35 -4.39 5.33 -0.21
C LEU A 35 -3.35 4.31 0.27
N PRO A 36 -3.72 3.13 0.83
CA PRO A 36 -2.75 2.09 1.10
C PRO A 36 -1.96 1.63 -0.12
N SER A 37 -2.61 1.47 -1.29
CA SER A 37 -1.93 1.07 -2.53
C SER A 37 -0.92 2.12 -3.00
N GLU A 38 -1.28 3.40 -2.97
CA GLU A 38 -0.36 4.50 -3.28
C GLU A 38 0.83 4.55 -2.30
N ALA A 39 0.56 4.37 -1.00
CA ALA A 39 1.60 4.35 0.02
C ALA A 39 2.60 3.20 -0.20
N ILE A 40 2.12 2.01 -0.55
CA ILE A 40 2.95 0.84 -0.88
C ILE A 40 3.80 1.12 -2.11
N GLN A 41 3.20 1.66 -3.17
CA GLN A 41 3.90 2.00 -4.41
C GLN A 41 5.01 3.03 -4.17
N LEU A 42 4.79 3.99 -3.29
CA LEU A 42 5.77 5.01 -2.91
C LEU A 42 6.77 4.54 -1.83
N GLY A 43 6.65 3.29 -1.36
CA GLY A 43 7.49 2.75 -0.29
C GLY A 43 7.35 3.50 1.03
N LYS A 44 6.13 3.92 1.38
CA LYS A 44 5.86 4.58 2.66
C LYS A 44 5.58 3.56 3.75
N LYS A 45 6.00 3.84 4.97
CA LYS A 45 5.55 3.07 6.14
C LYS A 45 4.03 3.20 6.26
N LEU A 46 3.34 2.10 6.48
CA LEU A 46 1.88 2.09 6.51
C LEU A 46 1.36 1.50 7.82
N LEU A 47 0.51 2.26 8.50
CA LEU A 47 -0.29 1.80 9.63
C LEU A 47 -1.76 2.02 9.30
N VAL A 48 -2.55 0.95 9.27
CA VAL A 48 -3.97 1.05 8.98
C VAL A 48 -4.83 0.71 10.18
N GLN A 49 -5.93 1.46 10.32
CA GLN A 49 -7.01 1.11 11.25
C GLN A 49 -8.28 0.86 10.44
N PRO A 50 -8.77 -0.39 10.33
CA PRO A 50 -10.01 -0.66 9.63
C PRO A 50 -11.19 -0.01 10.35
N VAL A 51 -12.12 0.53 9.58
CA VAL A 51 -13.39 1.06 10.11
C VAL A 51 -14.22 -0.09 10.66
N ALA A 52 -14.71 0.07 11.89
CA ALA A 52 -15.51 -0.96 12.55
C ALA A 52 -16.77 -1.31 11.73
N GLY A 53 -17.02 -2.60 11.56
CA GLY A 53 -18.16 -3.10 10.79
C GLY A 53 -17.96 -3.13 9.26
N GLN A 54 -16.84 -2.66 8.74
CA GLN A 54 -16.52 -2.77 7.31
C GLN A 54 -15.66 -4.01 7.04
N MET A 55 -16.28 -5.08 6.54
CA MET A 55 -15.61 -6.36 6.28
C MET A 55 -14.48 -6.23 5.24
N GLU A 56 -14.68 -5.41 4.21
CA GLU A 56 -13.66 -5.13 3.20
C GLU A 56 -12.39 -4.57 3.85
N GLN A 57 -12.52 -3.56 4.69
CA GLN A 57 -11.35 -2.95 5.35
C GLN A 57 -10.67 -3.91 6.33
N ALA A 58 -11.42 -4.76 7.01
CA ALA A 58 -10.84 -5.81 7.84
C ALA A 58 -10.02 -6.81 7.02
N SER A 59 -10.53 -7.22 5.85
CA SER A 59 -9.82 -8.08 4.92
C SER A 59 -8.56 -7.42 4.34
N ASN A 60 -8.65 -6.14 3.95
CA ASN A 60 -7.51 -5.38 3.45
C ASN A 60 -6.41 -5.24 4.52
N ALA A 61 -6.78 -4.91 5.76
CA ALA A 61 -5.83 -4.81 6.87
C ALA A 61 -5.10 -6.14 7.15
N LEU A 62 -5.84 -7.25 7.09
CA LEU A 62 -5.27 -8.59 7.23
C LEU A 62 -4.29 -8.90 6.09
N ALA A 63 -4.67 -8.64 4.84
CA ALA A 63 -3.84 -8.86 3.68
C ALA A 63 -2.55 -8.02 3.73
N LEU A 64 -2.64 -6.74 4.05
CA LEU A 64 -1.48 -5.85 4.21
C LEU A 64 -0.48 -6.39 5.23
N THR A 65 -0.99 -6.88 6.36
CA THR A 65 -0.14 -7.44 7.42
C THR A 65 0.49 -8.77 7.01
N GLN A 66 -0.29 -9.68 6.41
CA GLN A 66 0.19 -10.99 5.97
C GLN A 66 1.21 -10.90 4.83
N LEU A 67 1.05 -9.94 3.94
CA LEU A 67 1.97 -9.69 2.83
C LEU A 67 3.21 -8.87 3.26
N GLY A 68 3.22 -8.33 4.47
CA GLY A 68 4.33 -7.54 4.99
C GLY A 68 4.41 -6.12 4.41
N TYR A 69 3.31 -5.59 3.87
CA TYR A 69 3.26 -4.25 3.28
C TYR A 69 2.93 -3.15 4.28
N GLY A 70 2.42 -3.51 5.46
CA GLY A 70 2.07 -2.55 6.49
C GLY A 70 1.71 -3.22 7.80
N ALA A 71 1.43 -2.39 8.80
CA ALA A 71 0.91 -2.81 10.09
C ALA A 71 -0.58 -2.45 10.21
N SER A 72 -1.32 -3.18 11.03
CA SER A 72 -2.70 -2.85 11.35
C SER A 72 -2.90 -2.73 12.86
N THR A 73 -3.87 -1.92 13.25
CA THR A 73 -4.28 -1.76 14.65
C THR A 73 -5.80 -1.63 14.76
N HIS A 74 -6.37 -2.11 15.85
CA HIS A 74 -7.78 -1.89 16.15
C HIS A 74 -8.04 -0.52 16.83
N SER A 75 -6.99 0.09 17.38
CA SER A 75 -7.09 1.38 18.06
C SER A 75 -5.82 2.19 17.82
N LEU A 76 -5.99 3.41 17.29
CA LEU A 76 -4.90 4.38 17.19
C LEU A 76 -4.67 5.00 18.56
N ASN A 77 -3.59 4.62 19.18
CA ASN A 77 -3.13 5.14 20.46
C ASN A 77 -1.61 5.25 20.47
N GLU A 78 -1.07 5.88 21.53
CA GLU A 78 0.35 6.10 21.71
C GLU A 78 1.18 4.81 21.55
N THR A 79 0.69 3.71 22.11
CA THR A 79 1.39 2.41 22.04
C THR A 79 1.46 1.87 20.60
N ALA A 80 0.36 1.94 19.83
CA ALA A 80 0.33 1.48 18.45
C ALA A 80 1.25 2.32 17.56
N ILE A 81 1.18 3.64 17.72
CA ILE A 81 2.01 4.59 16.97
C ILE A 81 3.49 4.43 17.37
N GLY A 82 3.78 4.35 18.66
CA GLY A 82 5.14 4.20 19.18
C GLY A 82 5.84 2.91 18.72
N ARG A 83 5.09 1.82 18.51
CA ARG A 83 5.63 0.58 17.94
C ARG A 83 5.86 0.67 16.42
N TRP A 84 5.04 1.44 15.72
CA TRP A 84 5.12 1.57 14.27
C TRP A 84 6.16 2.60 13.83
N LEU A 85 6.31 3.72 14.53
CA LEU A 85 7.23 4.81 14.17
C LEU A 85 8.68 4.37 13.92
N PRO A 86 9.32 3.52 14.78
CA PRO A 86 10.70 3.12 14.59
C PRO A 86 10.90 2.05 13.50
N GLN A 87 9.82 1.54 12.89
CA GLN A 87 9.95 0.51 11.85
C GLN A 87 10.68 1.06 10.63
N PRO A 88 11.47 0.23 9.94
CA PRO A 88 12.18 0.64 8.75
C PRO A 88 11.21 0.99 7.62
N LYS A 89 11.63 1.89 6.76
CA LYS A 89 10.90 2.21 5.54
C LYS A 89 10.95 1.02 4.59
N PRO A 90 9.81 0.56 4.05
CA PRO A 90 9.80 -0.55 3.10
C PRO A 90 10.33 -0.10 1.73
N ASN A 91 10.75 -1.07 0.92
CA ASN A 91 11.03 -0.80 -0.48
C ASN A 91 9.71 -0.51 -1.23
N PRO A 92 9.73 0.41 -2.21
CA PRO A 92 8.59 0.63 -3.09
C PRO A 92 8.21 -0.66 -3.83
N VAL A 93 6.90 -0.89 -3.99
CA VAL A 93 6.38 -1.96 -4.85
C VAL A 93 5.95 -1.33 -6.16
N ILE A 94 6.68 -1.60 -7.23
CA ILE A 94 6.38 -1.08 -8.55
C ILE A 94 5.45 -2.07 -9.25
N TYR A 95 4.21 -1.64 -9.48
CA TYR A 95 3.23 -2.41 -10.25
C TYR A 95 3.38 -2.10 -11.74
N PRO A 96 3.10 -3.06 -12.63
CA PRO A 96 3.06 -2.79 -14.07
C PRO A 96 1.92 -1.79 -14.37
N ASP A 97 2.07 -1.03 -15.45
CA ASP A 97 0.97 -0.22 -15.99
C ASP A 97 -0.08 -1.13 -16.64
N VAL A 98 -0.95 -1.67 -15.77
CA VAL A 98 -2.00 -2.61 -16.17
C VAL A 98 -2.95 -2.00 -17.19
N ALA A 99 -3.24 -0.70 -17.05
CA ALA A 99 -4.21 -0.03 -17.92
C ALA A 99 -3.67 0.08 -19.36
N SER A 100 -2.45 0.58 -19.54
CA SER A 100 -1.84 0.67 -20.85
C SER A 100 -1.64 -0.72 -21.47
N ALA A 101 -1.09 -1.67 -20.70
CA ALA A 101 -0.87 -3.02 -21.17
C ALA A 101 -2.18 -3.73 -21.60
N LEU A 102 -3.28 -3.48 -20.88
CA LEU A 102 -4.60 -4.04 -21.24
C LEU A 102 -5.14 -3.44 -22.54
N VAL A 103 -4.98 -2.12 -22.72
CA VAL A 103 -5.40 -1.44 -23.96
C VAL A 103 -4.61 -1.98 -25.14
N ASP A 104 -3.29 -2.06 -25.03
CA ASP A 104 -2.42 -2.58 -26.10
C ASP A 104 -2.80 -4.02 -26.47
N TRP A 105 -2.95 -4.89 -25.46
CA TRP A 105 -3.38 -6.27 -25.68
C TRP A 105 -4.74 -6.38 -26.38
N LEU A 106 -5.73 -5.56 -26.00
CA LEU A 106 -7.03 -5.53 -26.65
C LEU A 106 -6.96 -5.07 -28.10
N LEU A 107 -6.14 -4.07 -28.39
CA LEU A 107 -5.97 -3.54 -29.76
C LEU A 107 -5.20 -4.51 -30.66
N GLU A 108 -4.20 -5.22 -30.13
CA GLU A 108 -3.35 -6.10 -30.89
C GLU A 108 -3.99 -7.48 -31.13
N THR A 109 -4.70 -8.02 -30.13
CA THR A 109 -5.17 -9.41 -30.16
C THR A 109 -6.69 -9.54 -30.22
N GLY A 110 -7.44 -8.43 -30.11
CA GLY A 110 -8.90 -8.47 -29.99
C GLY A 110 -9.40 -9.11 -28.70
N GLY A 111 -8.55 -9.27 -27.69
CA GLY A 111 -8.89 -9.89 -26.41
C GLY A 111 -8.60 -11.41 -26.36
N GLU A 112 -7.90 -11.94 -27.32
CA GLU A 112 -7.51 -13.36 -27.32
C GLU A 112 -6.31 -13.62 -26.41
N ASN A 113 -6.12 -14.89 -25.98
CA ASN A 113 -4.97 -15.34 -25.20
C ASN A 113 -4.79 -14.62 -23.85
N PHE A 114 -5.89 -14.33 -23.13
CA PHE A 114 -5.84 -13.62 -21.83
C PHE A 114 -4.89 -14.26 -20.81
N ALA A 115 -4.80 -15.59 -20.76
CA ALA A 115 -3.93 -16.29 -19.81
C ALA A 115 -2.44 -16.00 -20.06
N GLU A 116 -2.02 -15.92 -21.32
CA GLU A 116 -0.65 -15.57 -21.71
C GLU A 116 -0.35 -14.12 -21.39
N PHE A 117 -1.28 -13.21 -21.69
CA PHE A 117 -1.19 -11.80 -21.34
C PHE A 117 -1.02 -11.64 -19.82
N GLN A 118 -1.87 -12.28 -19.01
CA GLN A 118 -1.79 -12.21 -17.56
C GLN A 118 -0.44 -12.71 -17.05
N GLN A 119 0.06 -13.84 -17.52
CA GLN A 119 1.36 -14.37 -17.12
C GLN A 119 2.51 -13.44 -17.50
N ALA A 120 2.46 -12.85 -18.69
CA ALA A 120 3.48 -11.90 -19.14
C ALA A 120 3.49 -10.62 -18.29
N LEU A 121 2.31 -10.08 -18.00
CA LEU A 121 2.14 -8.85 -17.22
C LEU A 121 2.71 -8.94 -15.80
N TRP A 122 2.53 -10.10 -15.15
CA TRP A 122 2.93 -10.31 -13.76
C TRP A 122 4.26 -11.07 -13.59
N ARG A 123 4.95 -11.39 -14.67
CA ARG A 123 6.17 -12.22 -14.64
C ARG A 123 7.27 -11.66 -13.75
N ASP A 124 7.48 -10.36 -13.81
CA ASP A 124 8.60 -9.69 -13.15
C ASP A 124 8.20 -9.06 -11.79
N MET A 125 6.98 -9.35 -11.30
CA MET A 125 6.56 -8.84 -10.01
C MET A 125 7.33 -9.53 -8.87
N PRO A 126 7.90 -8.76 -7.94
CA PRO A 126 8.55 -9.32 -6.78
C PRO A 126 7.56 -10.12 -5.93
N ALA A 127 8.00 -11.27 -5.42
CA ALA A 127 7.19 -12.04 -4.48
C ALA A 127 6.88 -11.20 -3.22
N PRO A 128 5.68 -11.34 -2.62
CA PRO A 128 5.34 -10.66 -1.38
C PRO A 128 6.40 -10.88 -0.30
N ILE A 129 6.70 -9.82 0.46
CA ILE A 129 7.78 -9.81 1.48
C ILE A 129 7.63 -10.95 2.49
N ALA A 130 6.38 -11.30 2.87
CA ALA A 130 6.09 -12.38 3.80
C ALA A 130 6.60 -13.77 3.34
N ASN A 131 6.68 -14.02 2.03
CA ASN A 131 7.22 -15.27 1.49
C ASN A 131 8.76 -15.33 1.53
N SER A 132 9.43 -14.19 1.47
CA SER A 132 10.89 -14.13 1.57
C SER A 132 11.38 -14.49 2.99
N MET A 133 10.61 -14.11 4.02
CA MET A 133 10.95 -14.42 5.41
C MET A 133 10.72 -15.91 5.77
N ARG A 134 9.71 -16.57 5.20
CA ARG A 134 9.48 -18.01 5.43
C ARG A 134 10.59 -18.87 4.84
N ASN A 135 11.12 -18.50 3.68
CA ASN A 135 12.23 -19.22 3.04
C ASN A 135 13.58 -19.00 3.71
N SER A 136 13.75 -17.90 4.44
CA SER A 136 14.96 -17.62 5.23
C SER A 136 15.01 -18.39 6.57
N ALA A 137 13.85 -18.72 7.15
CA ALA A 137 13.76 -19.50 8.40
C ALA A 137 13.80 -21.03 8.19
N ALA A 138 13.78 -21.49 6.92
CA ALA A 138 13.84 -22.91 6.56
C ALA A 138 15.22 -23.36 6.03
N ARG A 139 16.25 -22.51 6.18
CA ARG A 139 17.66 -22.81 5.94
C ARG A 139 18.46 -22.66 7.24
#